data_4e1edc81662b3ead06f9e707b0eb01c8
#
_entry.id   4e1edc81662b3ead06f9e707b0eb01c8
#
_cell.length_a   1.000
_cell.length_b   1.000
_cell.length_c   1.000
_cell.angle_alpha   90.00
_cell.angle_beta   90.00
_cell.angle_gamma   90.00
#
_symmetry.space_group_name_H-M   'P 1'
#
loop_
_entity.id
_entity.type
_entity.pdbx_description
1 polymer ?
#
loop_
_entity_poly.entity_id
_entity_poly.type
_entity_poly.pdbx_seq_one_letter_code
_entity_poly.pdbx_strand_id
1 'polypeptide(L)'
;MLAPVTAFITDPAILAYLTVGGFLLTAFGLGVAIWQIRKVKQSAEAAMQATKDVVREISLREQLMDLATAISAIEQFRSYADMRNREATKLVYNQLRGKIVALTTTDWRTERSLRASEIALDYLKNVQSEISNEHADAPFTVEHNLSMLSDLLHKRMAALRLKIGDSDDLAG
;
A
#
# COMPACT_ATOMS: atom_id res chain seq x y z
N MET A 1 3.71 -61.65 -47.19
CA MET A 1 2.52 -61.81 -46.33
C MET A 1 2.09 -60.46 -45.70
N LEU A 2 1.82 -59.39 -46.51
CA LEU A 2 1.39 -58.07 -46.01
C LEU A 2 0.07 -57.55 -46.66
N ALA A 3 -0.60 -58.44 -47.44
CA ALA A 3 -1.79 -58.07 -48.18
C ALA A 3 -3.11 -57.92 -47.37
N PRO A 4 -3.34 -58.48 -46.17
CA PRO A 4 -4.61 -58.25 -45.45
C PRO A 4 -4.70 -56.96 -44.69
N VAL A 5 -3.58 -56.28 -44.33
CA VAL A 5 -3.61 -55.06 -43.55
C VAL A 5 -3.95 -53.84 -44.39
N THR A 6 -3.52 -53.81 -45.64
CA THR A 6 -3.81 -52.70 -46.58
C THR A 6 -5.26 -52.67 -47.04
N ALA A 7 -5.92 -53.82 -47.16
CA ALA A 7 -7.35 -53.91 -47.53
C ALA A 7 -8.29 -53.41 -46.40
N PHE A 8 -7.89 -53.50 -45.13
CA PHE A 8 -8.67 -53.03 -44.01
C PHE A 8 -8.64 -51.47 -43.88
N ILE A 9 -7.53 -50.87 -44.28
CA ILE A 9 -7.35 -49.41 -44.21
C ILE A 9 -8.06 -48.66 -45.38
N THR A 10 -8.35 -49.35 -46.48
CA THR A 10 -9.01 -48.78 -47.67
C THR A 10 -10.53 -48.87 -47.67
N ASP A 11 -11.13 -49.50 -46.65
CA ASP A 11 -12.59 -49.53 -46.51
C ASP A 11 -13.14 -48.14 -46.18
N PRO A 12 -14.00 -47.55 -47.10
CA PRO A 12 -14.51 -46.20 -46.92
C PRO A 12 -15.34 -46.02 -45.63
N ALA A 13 -15.93 -47.08 -45.12
CA ALA A 13 -16.67 -47.07 -43.87
C ALA A 13 -15.73 -46.88 -42.67
N ILE A 14 -14.60 -47.58 -42.64
CA ILE A 14 -13.61 -47.51 -41.58
C ILE A 14 -12.93 -46.14 -41.56
N LEU A 15 -12.60 -45.58 -42.73
CA LEU A 15 -12.06 -44.22 -42.87
C LEU A 15 -13.04 -43.16 -42.34
N ALA A 16 -14.34 -43.30 -42.64
CA ALA A 16 -15.37 -42.41 -42.14
C ALA A 16 -15.46 -42.44 -40.59
N TYR A 17 -15.43 -43.63 -39.97
CA TYR A 17 -15.45 -43.75 -38.51
C TYR A 17 -14.20 -43.19 -37.84
N LEU A 18 -13.02 -43.39 -38.44
CA LEU A 18 -11.77 -42.81 -37.94
C LEU A 18 -11.78 -41.30 -38.02
N THR A 19 -12.31 -40.72 -39.11
CA THR A 19 -12.42 -39.28 -39.30
C THR A 19 -13.38 -38.65 -38.28
N VAL A 20 -14.57 -39.24 -38.08
CA VAL A 20 -15.54 -38.78 -37.10
C VAL A 20 -14.99 -38.92 -35.68
N GLY A 21 -14.35 -40.06 -35.37
CA GLY A 21 -13.72 -40.28 -34.07
C GLY A 21 -12.60 -39.26 -33.78
N GLY A 22 -11.75 -39.01 -34.78
CA GLY A 22 -10.70 -37.98 -34.69
C GLY A 22 -11.26 -36.56 -34.46
N PHE A 23 -12.34 -36.22 -35.17
CA PHE A 23 -13.02 -34.92 -35.00
C PHE A 23 -13.61 -34.78 -33.58
N LEU A 24 -14.28 -35.79 -33.07
CA LEU A 24 -14.86 -35.80 -31.71
C LEU A 24 -13.77 -35.69 -30.67
N LEU A 25 -12.65 -36.37 -30.83
CA LEU A 25 -11.53 -36.34 -29.90
C LEU A 25 -10.87 -34.92 -29.89
N THR A 26 -10.74 -34.34 -31.05
CA THR A 26 -10.21 -32.95 -31.18
C THR A 26 -11.17 -31.93 -30.55
N ALA A 27 -12.46 -32.05 -30.81
CA ALA A 27 -13.47 -31.19 -30.21
C ALA A 27 -13.51 -31.29 -28.68
N PHE A 28 -13.40 -32.51 -28.14
CA PHE A 28 -13.30 -32.77 -26.70
C PHE A 28 -12.02 -32.15 -26.12
N GLY A 29 -10.87 -32.40 -26.76
CA GLY A 29 -9.59 -31.82 -26.34
C GLY A 29 -9.61 -30.29 -26.31
N LEU A 30 -10.23 -29.64 -27.32
CA LEU A 30 -10.41 -28.21 -27.38
C LEU A 30 -11.32 -27.72 -26.23
N GLY A 31 -12.42 -28.43 -25.96
CA GLY A 31 -13.31 -28.09 -24.84
C GLY A 31 -12.60 -28.12 -23.49
N VAL A 32 -11.79 -29.16 -23.26
CA VAL A 32 -10.97 -29.28 -22.03
C VAL A 32 -9.94 -28.16 -21.95
N ALA A 33 -9.27 -27.83 -23.04
CA ALA A 33 -8.30 -26.75 -23.08
C ALA A 33 -8.94 -25.40 -22.74
N ILE A 34 -10.10 -25.07 -23.32
CA ILE A 34 -10.85 -23.84 -23.03
C ILE A 34 -11.28 -23.82 -21.56
N TRP A 35 -11.74 -24.92 -21.00
CA TRP A 35 -12.10 -25.01 -19.59
C TRP A 35 -10.90 -24.78 -18.67
N GLN A 36 -9.75 -25.37 -18.97
CA GLN A 36 -8.50 -25.15 -18.23
C GLN A 36 -8.05 -23.71 -18.28
N ILE A 37 -8.09 -23.07 -19.46
CA ILE A 37 -7.73 -21.64 -19.63
C ILE A 37 -8.63 -20.76 -18.74
N ARG A 38 -9.93 -21.01 -18.72
CA ARG A 38 -10.86 -20.26 -17.87
C ARG A 38 -10.55 -20.42 -16.39
N LYS A 39 -10.26 -21.66 -15.95
CA LYS A 39 -9.88 -21.95 -14.56
C LYS A 39 -8.57 -21.25 -14.16
N VAL A 40 -7.57 -21.29 -15.02
CA VAL A 40 -6.28 -20.59 -14.79
C VAL A 40 -6.49 -19.08 -14.71
N LYS A 41 -7.33 -18.51 -15.59
CA LYS A 41 -7.64 -17.08 -15.57
C LYS A 41 -8.30 -16.67 -14.24
N GLN A 42 -9.28 -17.40 -13.75
CA GLN A 42 -9.92 -17.15 -12.46
C GLN A 42 -8.92 -17.22 -11.29
N SER A 43 -8.05 -18.23 -11.29
CA SER A 43 -7.01 -18.37 -10.26
C SER A 43 -6.01 -17.23 -10.32
N ALA A 44 -5.63 -16.77 -11.52
CA ALA A 44 -4.72 -15.64 -11.69
C ALA A 44 -5.35 -14.32 -11.24
N GLU A 45 -6.64 -14.11 -11.51
CA GLU A 45 -7.37 -12.93 -11.05
C GLU A 45 -7.49 -12.90 -9.52
N ALA A 46 -7.80 -14.06 -8.89
CA ALA A 46 -7.84 -14.19 -7.44
C ALA A 46 -6.46 -13.93 -6.78
N ALA A 47 -5.39 -14.50 -7.35
CA ALA A 47 -4.02 -14.27 -6.89
C ALA A 47 -3.61 -12.79 -7.02
N MET A 48 -3.97 -12.15 -8.14
CA MET A 48 -3.70 -10.73 -8.34
C MET A 48 -4.46 -9.85 -7.33
N GLN A 49 -5.70 -10.19 -7.01
CA GLN A 49 -6.47 -9.48 -5.99
C GLN A 49 -5.84 -9.64 -4.61
N ALA A 50 -5.53 -10.86 -4.20
CA ALA A 50 -4.85 -11.14 -2.93
C ALA A 50 -3.51 -10.37 -2.82
N THR A 51 -2.74 -10.30 -3.90
CA THR A 51 -1.49 -9.53 -3.93
C THR A 51 -1.74 -8.03 -3.72
N LYS A 52 -2.78 -7.47 -4.35
CA LYS A 52 -3.14 -6.05 -4.16
C LYS A 52 -3.55 -5.76 -2.72
N ASP A 53 -4.30 -6.65 -2.10
CA ASP A 53 -4.75 -6.50 -0.72
C ASP A 53 -3.55 -6.56 0.25
N VAL A 54 -2.61 -7.49 0.07
CA VAL A 54 -1.37 -7.57 0.85
C VAL A 54 -0.51 -6.31 0.68
N VAL A 55 -0.32 -5.83 -0.55
CA VAL A 55 0.45 -4.60 -0.81
C VAL A 55 -0.21 -3.40 -0.14
N ARG A 56 -1.53 -3.31 -0.18
CA ARG A 56 -2.28 -2.26 0.50
C ARG A 56 -2.09 -2.32 2.02
N GLU A 57 -2.17 -3.50 2.61
CA GLU A 57 -1.97 -3.69 4.05
C GLU A 57 -0.56 -3.31 4.48
N ILE A 58 0.47 -3.76 3.75
CA ILE A 58 1.87 -3.38 4.01
C ILE A 58 2.02 -1.86 3.98
N SER A 59 1.47 -1.19 2.95
CA SER A 59 1.53 0.27 2.84
C SER A 59 0.86 0.97 4.02
N LEU A 60 -0.28 0.48 4.51
CA LEU A 60 -0.96 1.04 5.68
C LEU A 60 -0.12 0.86 6.97
N ARG A 61 0.53 -0.28 7.14
CA ARG A 61 1.41 -0.54 8.28
C ARG A 61 2.67 0.33 8.25
N GLU A 62 3.27 0.52 7.09
CA GLU A 62 4.40 1.44 6.91
C GLU A 62 4.02 2.88 7.27
N GLN A 63 2.86 3.34 6.84
CA GLN A 63 2.35 4.67 7.20
C GLN A 63 2.13 4.82 8.71
N LEU A 64 1.62 3.78 9.39
CA LEU A 64 1.49 3.80 10.84
C LEU A 64 2.86 3.91 11.54
N MET A 65 3.86 3.20 11.05
CA MET A 65 5.22 3.27 11.60
C MET A 65 5.83 4.66 11.39
N ASP A 66 5.63 5.27 10.22
CA ASP A 66 6.12 6.61 9.93
C ASP A 66 5.44 7.68 10.81
N LEU A 67 4.13 7.56 11.02
CA LEU A 67 3.39 8.43 11.94
C LEU A 67 3.88 8.26 13.39
N ALA A 68 4.06 7.03 13.86
CA ALA A 68 4.58 6.77 15.19
C ALA A 68 5.99 7.35 15.39
N THR A 69 6.83 7.23 14.35
CA THR A 69 8.19 7.82 14.37
C THR A 69 8.13 9.34 14.39
N ALA A 70 7.21 9.96 13.64
CA ALA A 70 7.03 11.42 13.65
C ALA A 70 6.54 11.92 15.03
N ILE A 71 5.60 11.21 15.66
CA ILE A 71 5.14 11.52 17.02
C ILE A 71 6.29 11.41 18.03
N SER A 72 7.09 10.33 17.95
CA SER A 72 8.27 10.18 18.81
C SER A 72 9.30 11.30 18.60
N ALA A 73 9.48 11.77 17.36
CA ALA A 73 10.35 12.91 17.08
C ALA A 73 9.83 14.22 17.70
N ILE A 74 8.50 14.42 17.78
CA ILE A 74 7.92 15.58 18.50
C ILE A 74 8.27 15.53 19.99
N GLU A 75 8.14 14.35 20.62
CA GLU A 75 8.47 14.18 22.04
C GLU A 75 9.98 14.40 22.29
N GLN A 76 10.84 13.90 21.43
CA GLN A 76 12.28 14.17 21.49
C GLN A 76 12.59 15.65 21.31
N PHE A 77 11.91 16.33 20.38
CA PHE A 77 12.07 17.77 20.19
C PHE A 77 11.73 18.54 21.46
N ARG A 78 10.59 18.23 22.12
CA ARG A 78 10.19 18.82 23.40
C ARG A 78 11.28 18.65 24.45
N SER A 79 11.74 17.42 24.61
CA SER A 79 12.77 17.09 25.61
C SER A 79 14.07 17.88 25.39
N TYR A 80 14.54 18.03 24.14
CA TYR A 80 15.75 18.79 23.86
C TYR A 80 15.54 20.32 23.94
N ALA A 81 14.35 20.81 23.62
CA ALA A 81 13.98 22.20 23.81
C ALA A 81 13.97 22.57 25.29
N ASP A 82 13.39 21.70 26.14
CA ASP A 82 13.38 21.88 27.60
C ASP A 82 14.80 21.88 28.20
N MET A 83 15.68 21.02 27.69
CA MET A 83 17.10 21.00 28.07
C MET A 83 17.91 22.17 27.49
N ARG A 84 17.31 23.07 26.72
CA ARG A 84 17.97 24.18 26.01
C ARG A 84 19.12 23.73 25.10
N ASN A 85 19.08 22.50 24.60
CA ASN A 85 20.09 21.97 23.70
C ASN A 85 19.75 22.34 22.23
N ARG A 86 20.18 23.54 21.82
CA ARG A 86 19.84 24.10 20.48
C ARG A 86 20.27 23.21 19.31
N GLU A 87 21.44 22.59 19.38
CA GLU A 87 21.95 21.75 18.28
C GLU A 87 21.13 20.46 18.13
N ALA A 88 20.84 19.78 19.26
CA ALA A 88 19.99 18.61 19.25
C ALA A 88 18.56 18.96 18.78
N THR A 89 18.02 20.12 19.22
CA THR A 89 16.70 20.60 18.79
C THR A 89 16.64 20.83 17.28
N LYS A 90 17.66 21.46 16.68
CA LYS A 90 17.74 21.67 15.22
C LYS A 90 17.83 20.33 14.46
N LEU A 91 18.62 19.39 14.98
CA LEU A 91 18.77 18.06 14.36
C LEU A 91 17.42 17.32 14.32
N VAL A 92 16.74 17.26 15.47
CA VAL A 92 15.44 16.58 15.58
C VAL A 92 14.37 17.31 14.76
N TYR A 93 14.41 18.65 14.70
CA TYR A 93 13.53 19.40 13.81
C TYR A 93 13.70 19.00 12.34
N ASN A 94 14.93 18.88 11.85
CA ASN A 94 15.19 18.47 10.47
C ASN A 94 14.70 17.04 10.20
N GLN A 95 14.85 16.12 11.16
CA GLN A 95 14.32 14.77 11.07
C GLN A 95 12.78 14.77 11.02
N LEU A 96 12.14 15.51 11.91
CA LEU A 96 10.68 15.67 11.95
C LEU A 96 10.14 16.23 10.64
N ARG A 97 10.77 17.32 10.14
CA ARG A 97 10.40 17.92 8.86
C ARG A 97 10.51 16.92 7.71
N GLY A 98 11.61 16.16 7.64
CA GLY A 98 11.81 15.14 6.63
C GLY A 98 10.70 14.07 6.67
N LYS A 99 10.32 13.62 7.85
CA LYS A 99 9.23 12.64 8.04
C LYS A 99 7.87 13.21 7.64
N ILE A 100 7.54 14.43 8.06
CA ILE A 100 6.26 15.06 7.69
C ILE A 100 6.18 15.27 6.17
N VAL A 101 7.26 15.75 5.53
CA VAL A 101 7.30 15.91 4.07
C VAL A 101 7.11 14.55 3.38
N ALA A 102 7.78 13.49 3.82
CA ALA A 102 7.61 12.15 3.27
C ALA A 102 6.16 11.67 3.40
N LEU A 103 5.55 11.83 4.58
CA LEU A 103 4.14 11.50 4.80
C LEU A 103 3.21 12.29 3.86
N THR A 104 3.47 13.58 3.62
CA THR A 104 2.64 14.43 2.75
C THR A 104 2.73 14.03 1.27
N THR A 105 3.86 13.52 0.81
CA THR A 105 4.06 13.14 -0.60
C THR A 105 3.47 11.78 -0.92
N THR A 106 3.40 10.87 0.05
CA THR A 106 3.04 9.47 -0.18
C THR A 106 1.53 9.19 -0.07
N ASP A 107 0.84 9.83 0.88
CA ASP A 107 -0.52 9.37 1.28
C ASP A 107 -1.64 10.42 1.13
N TRP A 108 -1.35 11.63 0.72
CA TRP A 108 -2.28 12.74 0.86
C TRP A 108 -3.01 13.09 -0.45
N ARG A 109 -3.46 12.05 -1.17
CA ARG A 109 -4.17 12.19 -2.46
C ARG A 109 -5.63 12.62 -2.35
N THR A 110 -6.22 12.65 -1.16
CA THR A 110 -7.59 13.13 -0.97
C THR A 110 -7.59 14.60 -0.54
N GLU A 111 -8.60 15.38 -0.96
CA GLU A 111 -8.72 16.82 -0.64
C GLU A 111 -8.64 17.11 0.87
N ARG A 112 -9.20 16.23 1.71
CA ARG A 112 -9.10 16.34 3.18
C ARG A 112 -7.69 16.16 3.70
N SER A 113 -6.94 15.28 3.08
CA SER A 113 -5.57 15.00 3.47
C SER A 113 -4.62 16.09 3.00
N LEU A 114 -4.85 16.70 1.83
CA LEU A 114 -4.09 17.87 1.38
C LEU A 114 -4.18 19.03 2.36
N ARG A 115 -5.37 19.37 2.84
CA ARG A 115 -5.54 20.41 3.86
C ARG A 115 -4.81 20.10 5.16
N ALA A 116 -4.85 18.86 5.61
CA ALA A 116 -4.13 18.46 6.82
C ALA A 116 -2.60 18.53 6.63
N SER A 117 -2.08 18.25 5.42
CA SER A 117 -0.66 18.41 5.11
C SER A 117 -0.22 19.88 5.10
N GLU A 118 -1.02 20.74 4.50
CA GLU A 118 -0.76 22.17 4.49
C GLU A 118 -0.69 22.73 5.92
N ILE A 119 -1.65 22.35 6.77
CA ILE A 119 -1.67 22.72 8.18
C ILE A 119 -0.41 22.21 8.90
N ALA A 120 -0.02 20.94 8.69
CA ALA A 120 1.16 20.35 9.31
C ALA A 120 2.45 21.09 8.88
N LEU A 121 2.58 21.43 7.59
CA LEU A 121 3.71 22.18 7.07
C LEU A 121 3.72 23.63 7.59
N ASP A 122 2.57 24.26 7.78
CA ASP A 122 2.45 25.59 8.37
C ASP A 122 2.88 25.59 9.84
N TYR A 123 2.48 24.59 10.62
CA TYR A 123 2.97 24.44 12.00
C TYR A 123 4.50 24.29 12.04
N LEU A 124 5.07 23.50 11.13
CA LEU A 124 6.51 23.33 11.04
C LEU A 124 7.24 24.61 10.64
N LYS A 125 6.68 25.40 9.73
CA LYS A 125 7.26 26.73 9.39
C LYS A 125 7.27 27.66 10.59
N ASN A 126 6.19 27.70 11.36
CA ASN A 126 6.09 28.52 12.55
C ASN A 126 7.13 28.08 13.57
N VAL A 127 7.28 26.77 13.83
CA VAL A 127 8.34 26.24 14.69
C VAL A 127 9.72 26.62 14.17
N GLN A 128 9.97 26.56 12.87
CA GLN A 128 11.26 26.96 12.28
C GLN A 128 11.57 28.45 12.50
N SER A 129 10.56 29.30 12.30
CA SER A 129 10.73 30.73 12.48
C SER A 129 11.10 31.09 13.94
N GLU A 130 10.50 30.41 14.89
CA GLU A 130 10.74 30.60 16.32
C GLU A 130 12.11 30.08 16.75
N ILE A 131 12.56 28.93 16.25
CA ILE A 131 13.92 28.41 16.49
C ILE A 131 14.98 29.36 15.90
N SER A 132 14.67 30.02 14.78
CA SER A 132 15.59 30.94 14.10
C SER A 132 15.66 32.32 14.76
N ASN A 133 14.61 32.73 15.46
CA ASN A 133 14.57 33.99 16.18
C ASN A 133 15.28 33.83 17.54
N GLU A 134 16.52 34.35 17.63
CA GLU A 134 17.33 34.29 18.85
C GLU A 134 16.72 35.03 20.05
N HIS A 135 15.71 35.85 19.83
CA HIS A 135 15.10 36.76 20.82
C HIS A 135 13.68 36.36 21.21
N ALA A 136 13.20 35.19 20.76
CA ALA A 136 11.88 34.76 21.16
C ALA A 136 11.90 34.17 22.58
N ASP A 137 11.63 35.03 23.55
CA ASP A 137 11.35 34.66 24.94
C ASP A 137 10.00 33.96 25.12
N ALA A 138 9.37 33.52 24.02
CA ALA A 138 8.05 32.95 24.03
C ALA A 138 8.07 31.43 23.81
N PRO A 139 8.35 30.60 24.85
CA PRO A 139 8.26 29.12 24.73
C PRO A 139 6.86 28.65 24.43
N PHE A 140 5.84 29.46 24.64
CA PHE A 140 4.43 29.08 24.48
C PHE A 140 3.97 28.86 23.04
N THR A 141 4.53 29.56 22.05
CA THR A 141 4.06 29.42 20.66
C THR A 141 4.57 28.15 20.02
N VAL A 142 5.83 27.78 20.27
CA VAL A 142 6.41 26.52 19.78
C VAL A 142 5.62 25.32 20.34
N GLU A 143 5.37 25.33 21.66
CA GLU A 143 4.65 24.26 22.33
C GLU A 143 3.21 24.13 21.81
N HIS A 144 2.53 25.23 21.57
CA HIS A 144 1.20 25.23 20.97
C HIS A 144 1.21 24.60 19.58
N ASN A 145 2.12 25.01 18.70
CA ASN A 145 2.24 24.48 17.34
C ASN A 145 2.60 22.99 17.33
N LEU A 146 3.51 22.56 18.21
CA LEU A 146 3.88 21.14 18.36
C LEU A 146 2.72 20.30 18.90
N SER A 147 1.95 20.83 19.85
CA SER A 147 0.76 20.15 20.38
C SER A 147 -0.27 19.97 19.28
N MET A 148 -0.57 21.01 18.50
CA MET A 148 -1.50 20.92 17.37
C MET A 148 -1.04 19.93 16.30
N LEU A 149 0.27 19.90 16.00
CA LEU A 149 0.84 18.92 15.07
C LEU A 149 0.73 17.50 15.63
N SER A 150 1.05 17.29 16.90
CA SER A 150 0.91 16.00 17.59
C SER A 150 -0.53 15.48 17.53
N ASP A 151 -1.51 16.33 17.83
CA ASP A 151 -2.93 15.98 17.78
C ASP A 151 -3.36 15.58 16.37
N LEU A 152 -2.89 16.29 15.35
CA LEU A 152 -3.17 15.98 13.95
C LEU A 152 -2.63 14.60 13.56
N LEU A 153 -1.39 14.29 13.96
CA LEU A 153 -0.77 12.99 13.68
C LEU A 153 -1.47 11.85 14.43
N HIS A 154 -1.87 12.05 15.69
CA HIS A 154 -2.62 11.07 16.48
C HIS A 154 -4.00 10.80 15.86
N LYS A 155 -4.74 11.82 15.44
CA LYS A 155 -6.01 11.65 14.73
C LYS A 155 -5.84 10.86 13.45
N ARG A 156 -4.77 11.12 12.70
CA ARG A 156 -4.46 10.37 11.48
C ARG A 156 -4.13 8.92 11.78
N MET A 157 -3.31 8.67 12.80
CA MET A 157 -2.95 7.32 13.23
C MET A 157 -4.18 6.52 13.67
N ALA A 158 -5.10 7.13 14.41
CA ALA A 158 -6.36 6.49 14.81
C ALA A 158 -7.22 6.12 13.58
N ALA A 159 -7.34 7.03 12.61
CA ALA A 159 -8.08 6.78 11.37
C ALA A 159 -7.49 5.63 10.53
N LEU A 160 -6.15 5.49 10.51
CA LEU A 160 -5.48 4.37 9.81
C LEU A 160 -5.68 3.05 10.54
N ARG A 161 -5.62 3.04 11.88
CA ARG A 161 -5.88 1.82 12.69
C ARG A 161 -7.29 1.28 12.45
N LEU A 162 -8.29 2.14 12.36
CA LEU A 162 -9.66 1.73 12.04
C LEU A 162 -9.73 1.07 10.66
N LYS A 163 -9.03 1.62 9.65
CA LYS A 163 -9.00 1.02 8.31
C LYS A 163 -8.33 -0.35 8.25
N ILE A 164 -7.37 -0.61 9.12
CA ILE A 164 -6.71 -1.92 9.21
C ILE A 164 -7.63 -2.91 9.94
N GLY A 165 -8.26 -2.50 11.05
CA GLY A 165 -9.21 -3.34 11.79
C GLY A 165 -10.40 -3.78 10.93
N ASP A 166 -10.97 -2.88 10.14
CA ASP A 166 -12.04 -3.22 9.19
C ASP A 166 -11.59 -4.22 8.11
N SER A 167 -10.29 -4.26 7.77
CA SER A 167 -9.74 -5.22 6.79
C SER A 167 -9.56 -6.61 7.39
N ASP A 168 -9.21 -6.72 8.68
CA ASP A 168 -9.02 -8.00 9.37
C ASP A 168 -10.38 -8.69 9.63
N ASP A 169 -11.44 -7.93 9.90
CA ASP A 169 -12.80 -8.47 10.10
C ASP A 169 -13.45 -9.00 8.81
N LEU A 170 -12.99 -8.55 7.63
CA LEU A 170 -13.47 -9.03 6.33
C LEU A 170 -12.74 -10.28 5.82
N ALA A 171 -11.61 -10.65 6.45
CA ALA A 171 -10.78 -11.79 6.05
C ALA A 171 -11.03 -13.06 6.90
N GLY A 172 -11.85 -12.98 7.95
CA GLY A 172 -12.26 -14.11 8.83
C GLY A 172 -13.62 -14.64 8.48
#